data_d22cf5a1a0600f485b4945cea9e4353c
#
_entry.id   d22cf5a1a0600f485b4945cea9e4353c
#
_cell.length_a   1.000
_cell.length_b   1.000
_cell.length_c   1.000
_cell.angle_alpha   90.00
_cell.angle_beta   90.00
_cell.angle_gamma   90.00
#
_symmetry.space_group_name_H-M   'P 1'
#
loop_
_entity.id
_entity.type
_entity.pdbx_description
1 polymer ?
#
loop_
_entity_poly.entity_id
_entity_poly.type
_entity_poly.pdbx_seq_one_letter_code
_entity_poly.pdbx_strand_id
1 'polypeptide(L)'
;MLAIAGCSEDNTHPKVSPVDEPSADAVTILATIDAIPSATGDGEAYAPLWQEGDQIVVGYKGISYVYETYDAGNGVEFHPMALSLPADARGEVTAYFKAVDGVFAVGADQTGATLPMYAYAADAAPAQGSLGLHFKPLASVLSLTIGEEASKTISKITLEPVDPDGVEGHLAVSEAVVDPRTGAVTVGEDAAVSDILTMEIGEMSLVQAQTVNFLIVSGTKVDGGLKATISCTDGSVFVKNLFETQEVAFAGNCVGAATELFFRLRIATYEDMVNFAQECADDNGGAIVDLQADIDMRNVPWTPVENFTGTFNGNGHRIYNIN
;
A
#
# COMPACT_ATOMS: atom_id res chain seq x y z
N MET A 1 54.33 45.88 9.69
CA MET A 1 53.50 45.48 10.83
C MET A 1 52.06 45.90 10.49
N LEU A 2 51.30 44.99 9.90
CA LEU A 2 49.94 45.25 9.37
C LEU A 2 48.98 44.58 10.33
N ALA A 3 48.11 45.37 10.96
CA ALA A 3 47.05 44.86 11.83
C ALA A 3 45.85 44.43 11.00
N ILE A 4 45.42 43.18 11.11
CA ILE A 4 44.21 42.64 10.51
C ILE A 4 43.08 42.81 11.53
N ALA A 5 42.09 43.65 11.18
CA ALA A 5 40.86 43.80 11.94
C ALA A 5 39.99 42.56 11.73
N GLY A 6 39.63 41.88 12.82
CA GLY A 6 38.70 40.80 12.81
C GLY A 6 37.26 41.28 12.56
N CYS A 7 36.60 40.76 11.54
CA CYS A 7 35.17 40.85 11.39
C CYS A 7 34.51 39.92 12.39
N SER A 8 33.71 40.45 13.31
CA SER A 8 32.78 39.66 14.10
C SER A 8 31.59 39.30 13.21
N GLU A 9 31.39 38.02 12.93
CA GLU A 9 30.18 37.54 12.34
C GLU A 9 29.04 37.64 13.38
N ASP A 10 28.16 38.57 13.10
CA ASP A 10 26.90 38.73 13.84
C ASP A 10 25.92 37.66 13.34
N ASN A 11 25.94 36.51 14.02
CA ASN A 11 25.12 35.36 13.70
C ASN A 11 23.76 35.52 14.37
N THR A 12 22.99 36.53 13.91
CA THR A 12 21.55 36.63 14.25
C THR A 12 20.72 35.71 13.39
N HIS A 13 20.82 34.41 13.65
CA HIS A 13 19.69 33.55 13.31
C HIS A 13 18.48 34.00 14.13
N PRO A 14 17.32 34.24 13.51
CA PRO A 14 16.11 34.47 14.28
C PRO A 14 15.93 33.23 15.17
N LYS A 15 15.99 33.42 16.49
CA LYS A 15 15.52 32.42 17.42
C LYS A 15 14.05 32.16 17.05
N VAL A 16 13.76 30.99 16.48
CA VAL A 16 12.42 30.47 16.48
C VAL A 16 12.05 30.42 17.95
N SER A 17 11.07 31.23 18.35
CA SER A 17 10.51 31.15 19.68
C SER A 17 10.07 29.70 19.92
N PRO A 18 10.35 29.12 21.11
CA PRO A 18 9.76 27.84 21.43
C PRO A 18 8.25 27.97 21.14
N VAL A 19 7.69 27.02 20.35
CA VAL A 19 6.25 26.87 20.22
C VAL A 19 5.74 26.84 21.67
N ASP A 20 4.84 27.75 22.03
CA ASP A 20 4.27 27.82 23.36
C ASP A 20 3.83 26.39 23.72
N GLU A 21 4.36 25.84 24.81
CA GLU A 21 3.92 24.54 25.31
C GLU A 21 2.38 24.57 25.39
N PRO A 22 1.67 23.54 24.90
CA PRO A 22 0.22 23.51 24.96
C PRO A 22 -0.23 23.80 26.41
N SER A 23 -1.22 24.66 26.59
CA SER A 23 -1.69 25.04 27.93
C SER A 23 -2.02 23.77 28.70
N ALA A 24 -1.78 23.77 30.02
CA ALA A 24 -2.07 22.62 30.89
C ALA A 24 -3.54 22.14 30.84
N ASP A 25 -4.43 22.92 30.22
CA ASP A 25 -5.85 22.61 30.00
C ASP A 25 -6.16 22.16 28.55
N ALA A 26 -5.14 21.96 27.71
CA ALA A 26 -5.34 21.53 26.33
C ALA A 26 -5.81 20.07 26.28
N VAL A 27 -6.88 19.82 25.50
CA VAL A 27 -7.39 18.47 25.27
C VAL A 27 -6.46 17.77 24.25
N THR A 28 -5.93 16.62 24.61
CA THR A 28 -5.23 15.72 23.69
C THR A 28 -6.22 14.74 23.02
N ILE A 29 -5.81 14.14 21.91
CA ILE A 29 -6.58 13.08 21.24
C ILE A 29 -5.80 11.76 21.38
N LEU A 30 -6.38 10.79 22.06
CA LEU A 30 -5.86 9.42 22.05
C LEU A 30 -6.42 8.70 20.82
N ALA A 31 -5.59 8.52 19.82
CA ALA A 31 -6.01 7.96 18.52
C ALA A 31 -5.58 6.50 18.40
N THR A 32 -6.56 5.62 18.16
CA THR A 32 -6.33 4.22 17.76
C THR A 32 -6.78 4.00 16.33
N ILE A 33 -6.18 3.02 15.64
CA ILE A 33 -6.58 2.62 14.30
C ILE A 33 -7.14 1.20 14.36
N ASP A 34 -8.29 1.00 13.73
CA ASP A 34 -8.87 -0.33 13.57
C ASP A 34 -8.00 -1.15 12.61
N ALA A 35 -7.68 -2.39 12.97
CA ALA A 35 -7.04 -3.31 12.05
C ALA A 35 -7.96 -3.63 10.86
N ILE A 36 -7.36 -3.73 9.67
CA ILE A 36 -8.07 -4.10 8.45
C ILE A 36 -8.09 -5.63 8.38
N PRO A 37 -9.26 -6.29 8.51
CA PRO A 37 -9.33 -7.74 8.51
C PRO A 37 -8.98 -8.32 7.14
N SER A 38 -8.40 -9.52 7.11
CA SER A 38 -8.17 -10.25 5.86
C SER A 38 -9.48 -10.65 5.19
N ALA A 39 -9.57 -10.43 3.88
CA ALA A 39 -10.73 -10.82 3.07
C ALA A 39 -10.91 -12.35 2.98
N THR A 40 -9.83 -13.11 3.08
CA THR A 40 -9.85 -14.58 2.97
C THR A 40 -10.06 -15.32 4.29
N GLY A 41 -10.06 -14.59 5.41
CA GLY A 41 -10.23 -15.17 6.76
C GLY A 41 -9.01 -15.92 7.29
N ASP A 42 -8.10 -16.35 6.41
CA ASP A 42 -6.88 -17.11 6.76
C ASP A 42 -5.61 -16.26 6.70
N GLY A 43 -5.71 -15.02 6.20
CA GLY A 43 -4.59 -14.08 6.11
C GLY A 43 -4.41 -13.26 7.38
N GLU A 44 -3.22 -12.68 7.53
CA GLU A 44 -2.97 -11.71 8.60
C GLU A 44 -3.74 -10.41 8.34
N ALA A 45 -4.29 -9.84 9.41
CA ALA A 45 -4.90 -8.51 9.34
C ALA A 45 -3.81 -7.46 9.10
N TYR A 46 -4.08 -6.50 8.24
CA TYR A 46 -3.21 -5.34 8.11
C TYR A 46 -3.47 -4.37 9.27
N ALA A 47 -2.44 -4.09 10.05
CA ALA A 47 -2.51 -3.19 11.19
C ALA A 47 -1.71 -1.91 10.89
N PRO A 48 -2.35 -0.86 10.36
CA PRO A 48 -1.70 0.42 10.15
C PRO A 48 -1.27 1.03 11.48
N LEU A 49 -0.15 1.76 11.46
CA LEU A 49 0.40 2.42 12.63
C LEU A 49 0.60 3.90 12.33
N TRP A 50 0.34 4.74 13.33
CA TRP A 50 0.73 6.14 13.32
C TRP A 50 2.24 6.27 13.24
N GLN A 51 2.70 7.33 12.59
CA GLN A 51 4.10 7.70 12.50
C GLN A 51 4.33 9.02 13.24
N GLU A 52 5.50 9.21 13.78
CA GLU A 52 5.92 10.50 14.32
C GLU A 52 5.74 11.61 13.28
N GLY A 53 5.11 12.71 13.67
CA GLY A 53 4.77 13.83 12.79
C GLY A 53 3.46 13.67 11.99
N ASP A 54 2.72 12.57 12.17
CA ASP A 54 1.39 12.46 11.59
C ASP A 54 0.45 13.53 12.16
N GLN A 55 -0.37 14.12 11.29
CA GLN A 55 -1.32 15.16 11.65
C GLN A 55 -2.75 14.74 11.33
N ILE A 56 -3.66 15.01 12.28
CA ILE A 56 -5.09 14.82 12.10
C ILE A 56 -5.82 16.16 12.20
N VAL A 57 -6.93 16.27 11.48
CA VAL A 57 -7.84 17.42 11.55
C VAL A 57 -9.11 16.99 12.29
N VAL A 58 -9.39 17.62 13.41
CA VAL A 58 -10.56 17.33 14.25
C VAL A 58 -11.59 18.43 14.06
N GLY A 59 -12.78 18.07 13.59
CA GLY A 59 -13.91 18.96 13.36
C GLY A 59 -14.89 18.96 14.54
N TYR A 60 -15.23 20.13 15.08
CA TYR A 60 -16.22 20.30 16.12
C TYR A 60 -16.97 21.62 15.96
N LYS A 61 -18.29 21.58 15.83
CA LYS A 61 -19.16 22.76 15.65
C LYS A 61 -18.71 23.73 14.57
N GLY A 62 -18.22 23.19 13.43
CA GLY A 62 -17.77 23.98 12.28
C GLY A 62 -16.37 24.61 12.45
N ILE A 63 -15.65 24.26 13.48
CA ILE A 63 -14.25 24.65 13.71
C ILE A 63 -13.37 23.43 13.50
N SER A 64 -12.25 23.63 12.81
CA SER A 64 -11.23 22.61 12.59
C SER A 64 -10.01 22.85 13.49
N TYR A 65 -9.59 21.79 14.17
CA TYR A 65 -8.45 21.77 15.07
C TYR A 65 -7.39 20.82 14.52
N VAL A 66 -6.15 21.27 14.39
CA VAL A 66 -5.04 20.44 13.89
C VAL A 66 -4.25 19.90 15.07
N TYR A 67 -4.02 18.60 15.05
CA TYR A 67 -3.26 17.88 16.05
C TYR A 67 -2.12 17.10 15.38
N GLU A 68 -1.00 16.92 16.08
CA GLU A 68 0.16 16.18 15.64
C GLU A 68 0.59 15.20 16.71
N THR A 69 1.08 14.02 16.32
CA THR A 69 1.67 13.05 17.23
C THR A 69 3.20 13.12 17.16
N TYR A 70 3.84 12.91 18.29
CA TYR A 70 5.29 12.78 18.44
C TYR A 70 5.73 11.34 18.65
N ASP A 71 4.76 10.40 18.64
CA ASP A 71 4.96 8.99 18.87
C ASP A 71 4.55 8.18 17.64
N ALA A 72 5.12 6.99 17.50
CA ALA A 72 4.72 5.99 16.51
C ALA A 72 4.04 4.80 17.18
N GLY A 73 3.08 4.18 16.49
CA GLY A 73 2.38 3.00 17.00
C GLY A 73 0.86 3.08 16.83
N ASN A 74 0.14 2.25 17.55
CA ASN A 74 -1.32 2.31 17.66
C ASN A 74 -1.69 2.72 19.08
N GLY A 75 -2.66 3.64 19.24
CA GLY A 75 -3.03 4.19 20.53
C GLY A 75 -2.04 5.25 21.02
N VAL A 76 -1.68 6.17 20.14
CA VAL A 76 -0.77 7.31 20.43
C VAL A 76 -1.55 8.57 20.76
N GLU A 77 -0.90 9.49 21.49
CA GLU A 77 -1.47 10.81 21.76
C GLU A 77 -1.14 11.80 20.65
N PHE A 78 -2.14 12.59 20.29
CA PHE A 78 -2.02 13.73 19.40
C PHE A 78 -2.20 15.01 20.20
N HIS A 79 -1.28 15.94 20.03
CA HIS A 79 -1.24 17.22 20.72
C HIS A 79 -1.71 18.34 19.81
N PRO A 80 -2.44 19.34 20.31
CA PRO A 80 -2.90 20.44 19.47
C PRO A 80 -1.71 21.30 19.01
N MET A 81 -1.68 21.62 17.70
CA MET A 81 -0.63 22.46 17.14
C MET A 81 -0.83 23.96 17.46
N ALA A 82 -2.08 24.41 17.61
CA ALA A 82 -2.42 25.81 17.91
C ALA A 82 -3.64 25.89 18.83
N LEU A 83 -4.81 25.49 18.38
CA LEU A 83 -6.06 25.47 19.14
C LEU A 83 -6.40 24.03 19.52
N SER A 84 -6.80 23.83 20.78
CA SER A 84 -7.33 22.55 21.24
C SER A 84 -8.86 22.53 21.23
N LEU A 85 -9.40 21.32 21.08
CA LEU A 85 -10.81 21.05 21.35
C LEU A 85 -11.16 21.54 22.76
N PRO A 86 -12.33 22.20 22.98
CA PRO A 86 -12.74 22.63 24.31
C PRO A 86 -12.86 21.45 25.28
N ALA A 87 -12.41 21.62 26.53
CA ALA A 87 -12.47 20.57 27.55
C ALA A 87 -13.93 20.18 27.92
N ASP A 88 -14.87 21.08 27.67
CA ASP A 88 -16.31 20.88 27.86
C ASP A 88 -17.03 20.48 26.57
N ALA A 89 -16.28 20.10 25.50
CA ALA A 89 -16.88 19.67 24.25
C ALA A 89 -17.87 18.52 24.48
N ARG A 90 -19.05 18.65 23.86
CA ARG A 90 -20.12 17.64 23.93
C ARG A 90 -20.81 17.54 22.58
N GLY A 91 -21.09 16.28 22.15
CA GLY A 91 -21.79 15.99 20.92
C GLY A 91 -20.89 15.50 19.84
N GLU A 92 -21.23 15.76 18.57
CA GLU A 92 -20.53 15.20 17.42
C GLU A 92 -19.12 15.78 17.23
N VAL A 93 -18.15 14.88 17.06
CA VAL A 93 -16.78 15.19 16.66
C VAL A 93 -16.43 14.29 15.48
N THR A 94 -15.82 14.88 14.45
CA THR A 94 -15.23 14.15 13.33
C THR A 94 -13.71 14.32 13.37
N ALA A 95 -12.95 13.34 12.87
CA ALA A 95 -11.53 13.52 12.67
C ALA A 95 -11.09 12.83 11.37
N TYR A 96 -10.09 13.41 10.72
CA TYR A 96 -9.60 12.95 9.43
C TYR A 96 -8.08 12.93 9.41
N PHE A 97 -7.56 11.87 8.76
CA PHE A 97 -6.14 11.72 8.41
C PHE A 97 -6.03 11.55 6.91
N LYS A 98 -5.21 12.38 6.25
CA LYS A 98 -5.08 12.42 4.77
C LYS A 98 -6.43 12.59 4.06
N ALA A 99 -7.36 13.27 4.72
CA ALA A 99 -8.65 13.69 4.19
C ALA A 99 -8.99 15.08 4.76
N VAL A 100 -9.82 15.84 4.06
CA VAL A 100 -10.27 17.18 4.48
C VAL A 100 -11.79 17.24 4.39
N ASP A 101 -12.46 17.49 5.50
CA ASP A 101 -13.93 17.55 5.58
C ASP A 101 -14.64 16.31 4.97
N GLY A 102 -14.00 15.14 5.10
CA GLY A 102 -14.48 13.89 4.55
C GLY A 102 -14.08 13.63 3.10
N VAL A 103 -13.43 14.58 2.41
CA VAL A 103 -12.94 14.43 1.05
C VAL A 103 -11.55 13.83 1.05
N PHE A 104 -11.34 12.77 0.28
CA PHE A 104 -10.05 12.07 0.16
C PHE A 104 -9.83 11.56 -1.27
N ALA A 105 -8.63 11.11 -1.55
CA ALA A 105 -8.25 10.48 -2.79
C ALA A 105 -7.59 9.12 -2.55
N VAL A 106 -7.73 8.23 -3.52
CA VAL A 106 -6.90 7.03 -3.68
C VAL A 106 -6.23 7.16 -5.04
N GLY A 107 -5.01 7.65 -5.07
CA GLY A 107 -4.32 7.99 -6.32
C GLY A 107 -3.92 6.77 -7.15
N ALA A 108 -3.84 6.94 -8.46
CA ALA A 108 -3.28 5.94 -9.37
C ALA A 108 -1.75 5.78 -9.17
N ASP A 109 -1.06 6.86 -8.80
CA ASP A 109 0.31 6.82 -8.32
C ASP A 109 0.30 6.43 -6.85
N GLN A 110 0.85 5.25 -6.57
CA GLN A 110 0.91 4.65 -5.24
C GLN A 110 2.27 4.88 -4.56
N THR A 111 3.15 5.66 -5.18
CA THR A 111 4.48 5.96 -4.65
C THR A 111 4.37 6.76 -3.35
N GLY A 112 4.72 6.16 -2.23
CA GLY A 112 4.58 6.80 -0.91
C GLY A 112 3.14 7.07 -0.50
N ALA A 113 2.15 6.39 -1.10
CA ALA A 113 0.75 6.55 -0.76
C ALA A 113 0.50 6.25 0.71
N THR A 114 -0.30 7.08 1.34
CA THR A 114 -0.67 6.96 2.75
C THR A 114 -2.17 6.68 2.86
N LEU A 115 -2.53 5.72 3.68
CA LEU A 115 -3.91 5.27 3.89
C LEU A 115 -4.75 6.42 4.49
N PRO A 116 -5.77 6.94 3.79
CA PRO A 116 -6.68 7.92 4.36
C PRO A 116 -7.59 7.26 5.40
N MET A 117 -7.88 7.98 6.49
CA MET A 117 -8.67 7.47 7.60
C MET A 117 -9.61 8.54 8.16
N TYR A 118 -10.67 8.10 8.81
CA TYR A 118 -11.60 8.97 9.54
C TYR A 118 -11.98 8.38 10.88
N ALA A 119 -12.41 9.24 11.79
CA ALA A 119 -13.07 8.86 13.04
C ALA A 119 -14.31 9.71 13.26
N TYR A 120 -15.31 9.13 13.93
CA TYR A 120 -16.56 9.82 14.29
C TYR A 120 -16.97 9.43 15.70
N ALA A 121 -17.27 10.43 16.51
CA ALA A 121 -17.85 10.27 17.82
C ALA A 121 -19.15 11.09 17.90
N ALA A 122 -20.30 10.40 18.09
CA ALA A 122 -21.62 11.05 18.18
C ALA A 122 -21.78 11.87 19.48
N ASP A 123 -21.22 11.35 20.57
CA ASP A 123 -21.31 11.90 21.92
C ASP A 123 -19.94 12.09 22.54
N ALA A 124 -19.06 12.83 21.83
CA ALA A 124 -17.73 13.13 22.33
C ALA A 124 -17.82 13.85 23.69
N ALA A 125 -16.98 13.39 24.61
CA ALA A 125 -16.89 13.97 25.96
C ALA A 125 -15.44 13.78 26.45
N PRO A 126 -14.55 14.79 26.28
CA PRO A 126 -13.21 14.71 26.83
C PRO A 126 -13.24 14.40 28.32
N ALA A 127 -12.37 13.49 28.74
CA ALA A 127 -12.23 13.10 30.13
C ALA A 127 -10.77 13.22 30.54
N GLN A 128 -10.51 13.85 31.67
CA GLN A 128 -9.14 14.07 32.18
C GLN A 128 -8.18 14.72 31.17
N GLY A 129 -8.71 15.63 30.33
CA GLY A 129 -7.90 16.32 29.32
C GLY A 129 -7.64 15.53 28.04
N SER A 130 -8.29 14.38 27.83
CA SER A 130 -8.12 13.58 26.61
C SER A 130 -9.46 13.14 26.02
N LEU A 131 -9.52 13.00 24.68
CA LEU A 131 -10.63 12.41 23.95
C LEU A 131 -10.13 11.22 23.15
N GLY A 132 -10.71 10.03 23.38
CA GLY A 132 -10.42 8.83 22.59
C GLY A 132 -11.16 8.87 21.23
N LEU A 133 -10.43 8.63 20.14
CA LEU A 133 -10.98 8.48 18.80
C LEU A 133 -10.47 7.19 18.15
N HIS A 134 -11.38 6.46 17.49
CA HIS A 134 -11.08 5.24 16.76
C HIS A 134 -11.13 5.53 15.25
N PHE A 135 -9.97 5.45 14.60
CA PHE A 135 -9.85 5.71 13.17
C PHE A 135 -10.11 4.46 12.35
N LYS A 136 -10.89 4.63 11.30
CA LYS A 136 -11.25 3.60 10.33
C LYS A 136 -10.62 3.95 8.98
N PRO A 137 -10.01 2.98 8.29
CA PRO A 137 -9.53 3.15 6.93
C PRO A 137 -10.63 3.52 5.94
N LEU A 138 -10.28 4.35 4.95
CA LEU A 138 -11.16 4.76 3.85
C LEU A 138 -10.85 4.04 2.53
N ALA A 139 -9.77 3.29 2.49
CA ALA A 139 -9.39 2.46 1.35
C ALA A 139 -9.16 1.02 1.81
N SER A 140 -9.29 0.10 0.87
CA SER A 140 -8.83 -1.28 1.02
C SER A 140 -7.33 -1.34 0.75
N VAL A 141 -6.66 -2.36 1.28
CA VAL A 141 -5.23 -2.60 1.05
C VAL A 141 -5.05 -3.92 0.34
N LEU A 142 -4.39 -3.91 -0.81
CA LEU A 142 -3.87 -5.12 -1.45
C LEU A 142 -2.40 -5.28 -1.08
N SER A 143 -2.08 -6.31 -0.30
CA SER A 143 -0.71 -6.68 0.04
C SER A 143 -0.17 -7.66 -0.99
N LEU A 144 0.89 -7.27 -1.69
CA LEU A 144 1.59 -8.07 -2.68
C LEU A 144 2.93 -8.50 -2.13
N THR A 145 3.09 -9.79 -1.84
CA THR A 145 4.35 -10.37 -1.42
C THR A 145 5.11 -10.89 -2.62
N ILE A 146 6.34 -10.42 -2.79
CA ILE A 146 7.24 -10.76 -3.87
C ILE A 146 8.34 -11.65 -3.29
N GLY A 147 8.48 -12.85 -3.85
CA GLY A 147 9.45 -13.84 -3.39
C GLY A 147 10.91 -13.38 -3.51
N GLU A 148 11.81 -14.06 -2.79
CA GLU A 148 13.23 -13.75 -2.84
C GLU A 148 13.86 -14.09 -4.20
N GLU A 149 14.67 -13.18 -4.72
CA GLU A 149 15.52 -13.36 -5.89
C GLU A 149 16.71 -12.40 -5.79
N ALA A 150 17.77 -12.86 -5.16
CA ALA A 150 18.93 -12.03 -4.81
C ALA A 150 19.61 -11.33 -6.00
N SER A 151 19.40 -11.82 -7.21
CA SER A 151 19.95 -11.21 -8.44
C SER A 151 19.11 -10.07 -8.99
N LYS A 152 17.93 -9.79 -8.39
CA LYS A 152 16.97 -8.80 -8.90
C LYS A 152 16.74 -7.66 -7.93
N THR A 153 16.56 -6.49 -8.52
CA THR A 153 16.21 -5.27 -7.83
C THR A 153 15.02 -4.64 -8.57
N ILE A 154 13.90 -4.49 -7.88
CA ILE A 154 12.69 -3.93 -8.46
C ILE A 154 12.78 -2.41 -8.47
N SER A 155 12.37 -1.80 -9.57
CA SER A 155 12.25 -0.35 -9.74
C SER A 155 10.80 0.12 -9.75
N LYS A 156 9.88 -0.70 -10.27
CA LYS A 156 8.49 -0.29 -10.49
C LYS A 156 7.55 -1.48 -10.46
N ILE A 157 6.34 -1.27 -9.93
CA ILE A 157 5.23 -2.23 -10.03
C ILE A 157 4.01 -1.51 -10.60
N THR A 158 3.33 -2.16 -11.55
CA THR A 158 2.05 -1.72 -12.08
C THR A 158 1.01 -2.81 -11.85
N LEU A 159 -0.18 -2.42 -11.40
CA LEU A 159 -1.35 -3.31 -11.29
C LEU A 159 -2.43 -2.80 -12.24
N GLU A 160 -3.02 -3.69 -13.01
CA GLU A 160 -4.15 -3.40 -13.89
C GLU A 160 -5.10 -4.61 -13.93
N PRO A 161 -6.39 -4.44 -14.22
CA PRO A 161 -7.30 -5.58 -14.38
C PRO A 161 -6.86 -6.42 -15.58
N VAL A 162 -7.01 -7.75 -15.48
CA VAL A 162 -6.81 -8.67 -16.61
C VAL A 162 -7.89 -8.44 -17.65
N ASP A 163 -9.13 -8.25 -17.20
CA ASP A 163 -10.25 -7.84 -18.03
C ASP A 163 -10.70 -6.42 -17.62
N PRO A 164 -10.47 -5.39 -18.44
CA PRO A 164 -10.92 -4.03 -18.12
C PRO A 164 -12.43 -3.90 -17.95
N ASP A 165 -13.24 -4.74 -18.61
CA ASP A 165 -14.69 -4.76 -18.47
C ASP A 165 -15.16 -5.48 -17.19
N GLY A 166 -14.26 -6.19 -16.51
CA GLY A 166 -14.50 -6.93 -15.28
C GLY A 166 -14.44 -6.08 -14.00
N VAL A 167 -14.27 -4.74 -14.08
CA VAL A 167 -14.18 -3.87 -12.91
C VAL A 167 -15.53 -3.23 -12.61
N GLU A 168 -16.06 -3.51 -11.41
CA GLU A 168 -17.18 -2.76 -10.84
C GLU A 168 -16.60 -1.71 -9.87
N GLY A 169 -16.80 -0.42 -10.15
CA GLY A 169 -16.13 0.67 -9.46
C GLY A 169 -14.80 1.04 -10.12
N HIS A 170 -13.82 1.49 -9.34
CA HIS A 170 -12.50 1.90 -9.83
C HIS A 170 -11.40 1.59 -8.83
N LEU A 171 -10.20 1.25 -9.31
CA LEU A 171 -9.04 1.01 -8.44
C LEU A 171 -8.56 2.30 -7.76
N ALA A 172 -8.58 3.43 -8.50
CA ALA A 172 -8.16 4.73 -8.01
C ALA A 172 -9.13 5.84 -8.41
N VAL A 173 -9.24 6.86 -7.56
CA VAL A 173 -10.06 8.06 -7.78
C VAL A 173 -9.36 9.29 -7.25
N SER A 174 -9.52 10.42 -7.96
CA SER A 174 -8.96 11.70 -7.52
C SER A 174 -9.77 12.35 -6.38
N GLU A 175 -11.03 11.94 -6.22
CA GLU A 175 -11.92 12.47 -5.20
C GLU A 175 -12.99 11.46 -4.80
N ALA A 176 -13.09 11.21 -3.51
CA ALA A 176 -14.21 10.50 -2.89
C ALA A 176 -14.59 11.20 -1.59
N VAL A 177 -15.82 11.01 -1.16
CA VAL A 177 -16.37 11.63 0.06
C VAL A 177 -16.87 10.53 0.99
N VAL A 178 -16.48 10.60 2.26
CA VAL A 178 -17.04 9.74 3.31
C VAL A 178 -18.14 10.47 4.08
N ASP A 179 -19.27 9.80 4.30
CA ASP A 179 -20.21 10.17 5.36
C ASP A 179 -19.67 9.64 6.70
N PRO A 180 -19.18 10.48 7.60
CA PRO A 180 -18.53 10.00 8.82
C PRO A 180 -19.49 9.28 9.78
N ARG A 181 -20.81 9.49 9.68
CA ARG A 181 -21.79 8.83 10.54
C ARG A 181 -22.05 7.38 10.12
N THR A 182 -22.03 7.13 8.83
CA THR A 182 -22.34 5.80 8.25
C THR A 182 -21.08 5.06 7.79
N GLY A 183 -20.01 5.78 7.48
CA GLY A 183 -18.81 5.25 6.82
C GLY A 183 -18.99 5.00 5.32
N ALA A 184 -20.15 5.40 4.76
CA ALA A 184 -20.39 5.24 3.32
C ALA A 184 -19.47 6.15 2.52
N VAL A 185 -18.81 5.58 1.51
CA VAL A 185 -17.94 6.29 0.58
C VAL A 185 -18.67 6.50 -0.75
N THR A 186 -18.60 7.71 -1.28
CA THR A 186 -19.19 8.07 -2.57
C THR A 186 -18.10 8.71 -3.43
N VAL A 187 -17.92 8.23 -4.65
CA VAL A 187 -17.00 8.83 -5.62
C VAL A 187 -17.64 10.08 -6.22
N GLY A 188 -16.87 11.15 -6.34
CA GLY A 188 -17.34 12.40 -6.95
C GLY A 188 -17.73 12.21 -8.43
N GLU A 189 -18.79 12.88 -8.87
CA GLU A 189 -19.28 12.75 -10.27
C GLU A 189 -18.24 13.19 -11.31
N ASP A 190 -17.39 14.17 -10.96
CA ASP A 190 -16.34 14.70 -11.82
C ASP A 190 -14.93 14.16 -11.44
N ALA A 191 -14.86 13.15 -10.56
CA ALA A 191 -13.59 12.58 -10.14
C ALA A 191 -12.87 11.92 -11.33
N ALA A 192 -11.59 12.21 -11.51
CA ALA A 192 -10.76 11.42 -12.40
C ALA A 192 -10.57 10.02 -11.81
N VAL A 193 -10.76 9.01 -12.63
CA VAL A 193 -10.70 7.59 -12.24
C VAL A 193 -9.59 6.87 -12.97
N SER A 194 -9.06 5.81 -12.38
CA SER A 194 -8.08 4.93 -13.03
C SER A 194 -8.23 3.50 -12.51
N ASP A 195 -8.12 2.56 -13.43
CA ASP A 195 -8.03 1.13 -13.12
C ASP A 195 -6.60 0.60 -13.31
N ILE A 196 -5.62 1.52 -13.41
CA ILE A 196 -4.20 1.21 -13.41
C ILE A 196 -3.55 1.90 -12.20
N LEU A 197 -2.89 1.11 -11.36
CA LEU A 197 -2.10 1.58 -10.23
C LEU A 197 -0.61 1.42 -10.55
N THR A 198 0.17 2.43 -10.21
CA THR A 198 1.63 2.41 -10.41
C THR A 198 2.35 2.78 -9.13
N MET A 199 3.41 2.04 -8.81
CA MET A 199 4.29 2.33 -7.68
C MET A 199 5.74 2.37 -8.16
N GLU A 200 6.35 3.54 -8.14
CA GLU A 200 7.80 3.69 -8.35
C GLU A 200 8.50 3.39 -7.02
N ILE A 201 9.35 2.37 -7.00
CA ILE A 201 9.97 1.85 -5.77
C ILE A 201 11.41 2.36 -5.63
N GLY A 202 11.99 2.84 -6.72
CA GLY A 202 13.40 3.20 -6.78
C GLY A 202 14.27 1.95 -6.90
N GLU A 203 14.76 1.44 -5.79
CA GLU A 203 15.59 0.22 -5.76
C GLU A 203 15.19 -0.65 -4.58
N MET A 204 14.40 -1.70 -4.83
CA MET A 204 14.05 -2.70 -3.84
C MET A 204 14.74 -4.03 -4.16
N SER A 205 15.76 -4.36 -3.38
CA SER A 205 16.50 -5.62 -3.52
C SER A 205 15.68 -6.81 -3.00
N LEU A 206 15.66 -7.90 -3.75
CA LEU A 206 14.95 -9.13 -3.42
C LEU A 206 15.87 -10.20 -2.76
N VAL A 207 16.85 -9.79 -1.99
CA VAL A 207 17.65 -10.74 -1.17
C VAL A 207 16.82 -11.51 -0.14
N GLN A 208 15.62 -11.03 0.13
CA GLN A 208 14.55 -11.69 0.89
C GLN A 208 13.21 -11.28 0.31
N ALA A 209 12.15 -12.04 0.60
CA ALA A 209 10.80 -11.69 0.19
C ALA A 209 10.42 -10.28 0.70
N GLN A 210 9.77 -9.51 -0.15
CA GLN A 210 9.33 -8.14 0.14
C GLN A 210 7.82 -8.03 -0.03
N THR A 211 7.18 -7.26 0.82
CA THR A 211 5.75 -6.96 0.71
C THR A 211 5.54 -5.50 0.40
N VAL A 212 4.74 -5.23 -0.61
CA VAL A 212 4.28 -3.88 -0.98
C VAL A 212 2.76 -3.81 -0.83
N ASN A 213 2.27 -2.63 -0.47
CA ASN A 213 0.85 -2.43 -0.22
C ASN A 213 0.31 -1.39 -1.20
N PHE A 214 -0.74 -1.78 -1.93
CA PHE A 214 -1.50 -0.89 -2.79
C PHE A 214 -2.80 -0.49 -2.10
N LEU A 215 -3.16 0.78 -2.19
CA LEU A 215 -4.44 1.28 -1.75
C LEU A 215 -5.44 1.18 -2.90
N ILE A 216 -6.61 0.65 -2.63
CA ILE A 216 -7.69 0.50 -3.61
C ILE A 216 -8.96 1.12 -3.04
N VAL A 217 -9.73 1.78 -3.88
CA VAL A 217 -11.00 2.39 -3.47
C VAL A 217 -11.92 1.32 -2.88
N SER A 218 -12.44 1.60 -1.69
CA SER A 218 -13.38 0.71 -1.02
C SER A 218 -14.68 0.58 -1.81
N GLY A 219 -15.16 -0.64 -1.97
CA GLY A 219 -16.36 -0.96 -2.75
C GLY A 219 -16.05 -1.44 -4.17
N THR A 220 -14.79 -1.38 -4.62
CA THR A 220 -14.37 -1.90 -5.92
C THR A 220 -14.41 -3.43 -5.95
N LYS A 221 -14.85 -4.00 -7.06
CA LYS A 221 -14.75 -5.43 -7.35
C LYS A 221 -14.03 -5.64 -8.67
N VAL A 222 -13.27 -6.71 -8.74
CA VAL A 222 -12.54 -7.12 -9.95
C VAL A 222 -12.86 -8.57 -10.23
N ASP A 223 -13.46 -8.82 -11.40
CA ASP A 223 -13.66 -10.16 -11.94
C ASP A 223 -12.56 -10.48 -12.95
N GLY A 224 -12.11 -11.72 -13.02
CA GLY A 224 -10.99 -12.13 -13.90
C GLY A 224 -9.59 -11.80 -13.40
N GLY A 225 -9.48 -11.13 -12.25
CA GLY A 225 -8.22 -10.88 -11.57
C GLY A 225 -7.48 -9.61 -11.97
N LEU A 226 -6.30 -9.44 -11.34
CA LEU A 226 -5.40 -8.32 -11.56
C LEU A 226 -4.08 -8.81 -12.17
N LYS A 227 -3.55 -8.09 -13.13
CA LYS A 227 -2.22 -8.31 -13.69
C LYS A 227 -1.21 -7.42 -12.98
N ALA A 228 -0.21 -8.03 -12.34
CA ALA A 228 0.93 -7.35 -11.76
C ALA A 228 2.10 -7.38 -12.75
N THR A 229 2.61 -6.22 -13.15
CA THR A 229 3.81 -6.06 -13.96
C THR A 229 4.91 -5.50 -13.08
N ILE A 230 6.00 -6.25 -12.91
CA ILE A 230 7.13 -5.89 -12.06
C ILE A 230 8.35 -5.64 -12.94
N SER A 231 8.83 -4.40 -12.93
CA SER A 231 10.01 -3.97 -13.67
C SER A 231 11.23 -3.93 -12.75
N CYS A 232 12.36 -4.45 -13.23
CA CYS A 232 13.62 -4.45 -12.51
C CYS A 232 14.61 -3.42 -13.09
N THR A 233 15.59 -3.03 -12.30
CA THR A 233 16.62 -2.04 -12.68
C THR A 233 17.53 -2.54 -13.81
N ASP A 234 17.65 -3.85 -14.01
CA ASP A 234 18.39 -4.47 -15.11
C ASP A 234 17.60 -4.54 -16.43
N GLY A 235 16.38 -4.00 -16.45
CA GLY A 235 15.49 -4.01 -17.62
C GLY A 235 14.64 -5.27 -17.76
N SER A 236 14.79 -6.26 -16.89
CA SER A 236 13.88 -7.41 -16.89
C SER A 236 12.49 -7.03 -16.38
N VAL A 237 11.47 -7.69 -16.93
CA VAL A 237 10.05 -7.47 -16.57
C VAL A 237 9.41 -8.81 -16.30
N PHE A 238 8.68 -8.88 -15.19
CA PHE A 238 7.91 -10.05 -14.78
C PHE A 238 6.44 -9.70 -14.75
N VAL A 239 5.61 -10.59 -15.25
CA VAL A 239 4.16 -10.43 -15.29
C VAL A 239 3.52 -11.58 -14.54
N LYS A 240 2.57 -11.28 -13.66
CA LYS A 240 1.82 -12.29 -12.92
C LYS A 240 0.37 -11.88 -12.80
N ASN A 241 -0.54 -12.80 -13.17
CA ASN A 241 -1.94 -12.64 -12.92
C ASN A 241 -2.26 -13.06 -11.47
N LEU A 242 -3.00 -12.22 -10.79
CA LEU A 242 -3.47 -12.41 -9.42
C LEU A 242 -4.96 -12.68 -9.44
N PHE A 243 -5.44 -13.67 -8.67
CA PHE A 243 -6.87 -13.95 -8.52
C PHE A 243 -7.60 -14.40 -9.80
N GLU A 244 -6.96 -15.15 -10.68
CA GLU A 244 -7.43 -15.52 -12.03
C GLU A 244 -8.80 -16.19 -12.10
N THR A 245 -9.23 -16.86 -11.04
CA THR A 245 -10.43 -17.71 -11.05
C THR A 245 -11.54 -17.25 -10.12
N GLN A 246 -11.42 -16.07 -9.53
CA GLN A 246 -12.39 -15.59 -8.53
C GLN A 246 -12.57 -14.08 -8.58
N GLU A 247 -13.80 -13.63 -8.36
CA GLU A 247 -14.07 -12.21 -8.09
C GLU A 247 -13.37 -11.79 -6.80
N VAL A 248 -12.68 -10.68 -6.84
CA VAL A 248 -12.07 -10.04 -5.67
C VAL A 248 -12.83 -8.78 -5.34
N ALA A 249 -13.40 -8.72 -4.14
CA ALA A 249 -14.09 -7.55 -3.64
C ALA A 249 -13.21 -6.80 -2.62
N PHE A 250 -12.92 -5.55 -2.93
CA PHE A 250 -12.26 -4.61 -2.01
C PHE A 250 -13.34 -3.88 -1.21
N ALA A 251 -13.94 -4.59 -0.26
CA ALA A 251 -15.09 -4.12 0.49
C ALA A 251 -14.65 -3.41 1.77
N GLY A 252 -14.24 -2.15 1.62
CA GLY A 252 -14.10 -1.20 2.74
C GLY A 252 -13.11 -1.62 3.78
N ASN A 253 -12.76 -2.39 4.46
CA ASN A 253 -11.79 -2.69 5.52
C ASN A 253 -11.09 -4.05 5.31
N CYS A 254 -10.97 -4.50 4.05
CA CYS A 254 -10.38 -5.81 3.78
C CYS A 254 -9.00 -5.67 3.18
N VAL A 255 -8.07 -6.49 3.64
CA VAL A 255 -6.79 -6.72 2.97
C VAL A 255 -7.04 -7.73 1.87
N GLY A 256 -6.64 -7.42 0.65
CA GLY A 256 -6.58 -8.41 -0.42
C GLY A 256 -5.61 -9.53 -0.06
N ALA A 257 -5.77 -10.72 -0.63
CA ALA A 257 -4.90 -11.84 -0.36
C ALA A 257 -3.43 -11.48 -0.66
N ALA A 258 -2.53 -11.84 0.23
CA ALA A 258 -1.11 -11.80 -0.06
C ALA A 258 -0.81 -12.83 -1.16
N THR A 259 -0.11 -12.41 -2.19
CA THR A 259 0.28 -13.30 -3.28
C THR A 259 1.79 -13.29 -3.40
N GLU A 260 2.40 -14.46 -3.33
CA GLU A 260 3.80 -14.61 -3.63
C GLU A 260 4.01 -14.66 -5.13
N LEU A 261 4.86 -13.81 -5.64
CA LEU A 261 5.35 -13.87 -7.01
C LEU A 261 6.66 -14.66 -7.01
N PHE A 262 6.60 -15.86 -7.54
CA PHE A 262 7.81 -16.68 -7.68
C PHE A 262 8.50 -16.31 -8.99
N PHE A 263 9.63 -15.65 -8.89
CA PHE A 263 10.49 -15.38 -10.05
C PHE A 263 11.36 -16.59 -10.44
N ARG A 264 11.54 -17.53 -9.52
CA ARG A 264 12.43 -18.66 -9.72
C ARG A 264 11.66 -19.97 -9.73
N LEU A 265 11.69 -20.64 -10.87
CA LEU A 265 11.14 -21.97 -11.05
C LEU A 265 12.27 -23.00 -10.89
N ARG A 266 12.03 -24.02 -10.07
CA ARG A 266 12.95 -25.15 -9.91
C ARG A 266 12.34 -26.36 -10.61
N ILE A 267 13.01 -26.85 -11.64
CA ILE A 267 12.55 -27.96 -12.45
C ILE A 267 13.37 -29.20 -12.09
N ALA A 268 12.74 -30.17 -11.45
CA ALA A 268 13.34 -31.44 -11.07
C ALA A 268 12.67 -32.65 -11.74
N THR A 269 11.48 -32.48 -12.30
CA THR A 269 10.65 -33.54 -12.87
C THR A 269 10.12 -33.17 -14.27
N TYR A 270 9.59 -34.16 -14.98
CA TYR A 270 8.86 -33.95 -16.25
C TYR A 270 7.64 -33.06 -16.03
N GLU A 271 6.92 -33.28 -14.95
CA GLU A 271 5.71 -32.53 -14.58
C GLU A 271 6.05 -31.05 -14.34
N ASP A 272 7.16 -30.73 -13.66
CA ASP A 272 7.62 -29.34 -13.48
C ASP A 272 7.93 -28.69 -14.83
N MET A 273 8.51 -29.44 -15.78
CA MET A 273 8.81 -28.92 -17.11
C MET A 273 7.52 -28.64 -17.91
N VAL A 274 6.48 -29.44 -17.77
CA VAL A 274 5.16 -29.20 -18.40
C VAL A 274 4.49 -27.98 -17.78
N ASN A 275 4.51 -27.85 -16.47
CA ASN A 275 3.95 -26.70 -15.75
C ASN A 275 4.68 -25.40 -16.14
N PHE A 276 6.01 -25.43 -16.22
CA PHE A 276 6.81 -24.31 -16.71
C PHE A 276 6.37 -23.84 -18.11
N ALA A 277 6.15 -24.78 -19.02
CA ALA A 277 5.73 -24.44 -20.38
C ALA A 277 4.34 -23.80 -20.40
N GLN A 278 3.44 -24.25 -19.54
CA GLN A 278 2.09 -23.72 -19.42
C GLN A 278 2.09 -22.32 -18.77
N GLU A 279 2.81 -22.14 -17.69
CA GLU A 279 2.96 -20.84 -17.03
C GLU A 279 3.58 -19.78 -17.93
N CYS A 280 4.60 -20.16 -18.73
CA CYS A 280 5.21 -19.26 -19.69
C CYS A 280 4.31 -18.90 -20.87
N ALA A 281 3.40 -19.79 -21.27
CA ALA A 281 2.44 -19.51 -22.34
C ALA A 281 1.44 -18.42 -21.92
N ASP A 282 1.08 -18.41 -20.65
CA ASP A 282 0.09 -17.47 -20.09
C ASP A 282 0.73 -16.11 -19.73
N ASP A 283 1.99 -16.08 -19.23
CA ASP A 283 2.62 -14.91 -18.62
C ASP A 283 3.85 -14.32 -19.35
N ASN A 284 4.10 -14.67 -20.60
CA ASN A 284 5.26 -14.20 -21.40
C ASN A 284 6.67 -14.47 -20.82
N GLY A 285 6.81 -15.33 -19.84
CA GLY A 285 8.05 -16.04 -19.55
C GLY A 285 9.24 -15.27 -19.03
N GLY A 286 9.06 -14.26 -18.19
CA GLY A 286 10.17 -13.54 -17.54
C GLY A 286 10.87 -14.29 -16.39
N ALA A 287 10.54 -15.56 -16.14
CA ALA A 287 11.02 -16.33 -15.00
C ALA A 287 12.52 -16.69 -15.08
N ILE A 288 13.15 -16.88 -13.92
CA ILE A 288 14.44 -17.56 -13.79
C ILE A 288 14.14 -19.04 -13.54
N VAL A 289 14.60 -19.88 -14.44
CA VAL A 289 14.40 -21.32 -14.39
C VAL A 289 15.72 -22.01 -14.06
N ASP A 290 15.70 -22.86 -13.03
CA ASP A 290 16.86 -23.67 -12.65
C ASP A 290 16.53 -25.17 -12.79
N LEU A 291 17.24 -25.89 -13.63
CA LEU A 291 17.22 -27.35 -13.58
C LEU A 291 17.89 -27.85 -12.31
N GLN A 292 17.21 -28.75 -11.62
CA GLN A 292 17.68 -29.40 -10.38
C GLN A 292 18.07 -30.87 -10.61
N ALA A 293 17.70 -31.43 -11.77
CA ALA A 293 17.97 -32.82 -12.17
C ALA A 293 17.97 -32.97 -13.70
N ASP A 294 18.45 -34.10 -14.20
CA ASP A 294 18.26 -34.51 -15.60
C ASP A 294 16.76 -34.79 -15.84
N ILE A 295 16.19 -34.22 -16.89
CA ILE A 295 14.76 -34.34 -17.21
C ILE A 295 14.55 -35.25 -18.40
N ASP A 296 13.84 -36.37 -18.21
CA ASP A 296 13.39 -37.26 -19.27
C ASP A 296 12.02 -36.80 -19.81
N MET A 297 11.97 -36.32 -21.03
CA MET A 297 10.74 -35.87 -21.71
C MET A 297 9.90 -37.03 -22.26
N ARG A 298 10.28 -38.27 -22.03
CA ARG A 298 9.51 -39.51 -22.27
C ARG A 298 9.09 -39.71 -23.74
N ASN A 299 9.72 -39.01 -24.69
CA ASN A 299 9.31 -38.94 -26.11
C ASN A 299 7.84 -38.53 -26.32
N VAL A 300 7.27 -37.76 -25.35
CA VAL A 300 5.95 -37.16 -25.51
C VAL A 300 6.10 -35.91 -26.41
N PRO A 301 5.17 -35.62 -27.32
CA PRO A 301 5.18 -34.41 -28.09
C PRO A 301 5.30 -33.17 -27.17
N TRP A 302 6.27 -32.33 -27.46
CA TRP A 302 6.58 -31.14 -26.71
C TRP A 302 6.26 -29.88 -27.52
N THR A 303 5.47 -28.97 -26.96
CA THR A 303 5.27 -27.65 -27.54
C THR A 303 6.34 -26.71 -26.98
N PRO A 304 7.23 -26.17 -27.82
CA PRO A 304 8.24 -25.20 -27.35
C PRO A 304 7.58 -24.00 -26.67
N VAL A 305 8.23 -23.48 -25.62
CA VAL A 305 7.82 -22.23 -24.98
C VAL A 305 8.11 -21.09 -25.95
N GLU A 306 7.07 -20.40 -26.40
CA GLU A 306 7.19 -19.23 -27.25
C GLU A 306 7.42 -17.98 -26.37
N ASN A 307 8.24 -17.04 -26.89
CA ASN A 307 8.49 -15.73 -26.23
C ASN A 307 9.07 -15.78 -24.81
N PHE A 308 9.80 -16.84 -24.46
CA PHE A 308 10.53 -16.88 -23.19
C PHE A 308 11.62 -15.79 -23.18
N THR A 309 11.48 -14.84 -22.26
CA THR A 309 12.39 -13.69 -22.09
C THR A 309 13.24 -13.81 -20.83
N GLY A 310 13.02 -14.87 -20.04
CA GLY A 310 13.68 -15.12 -18.78
C GLY A 310 15.08 -15.71 -18.90
N THR A 311 15.58 -16.25 -17.80
CA THR A 311 16.87 -16.91 -17.72
C THR A 311 16.66 -18.41 -17.48
N PHE A 312 17.24 -19.26 -18.31
CA PHE A 312 17.19 -20.70 -18.14
C PHE A 312 18.58 -21.24 -17.75
N ASN A 313 18.73 -21.67 -16.50
CA ASN A 313 19.95 -22.22 -15.95
C ASN A 313 19.91 -23.76 -16.02
N GLY A 314 20.68 -24.34 -16.90
CA GLY A 314 20.78 -25.80 -17.03
C GLY A 314 21.51 -26.47 -15.87
N ASN A 315 22.36 -25.74 -15.13
CA ASN A 315 23.13 -26.22 -13.95
C ASN A 315 23.92 -27.53 -14.18
N GLY A 316 24.29 -27.82 -15.45
CA GLY A 316 24.96 -29.04 -15.83
C GLY A 316 24.03 -30.24 -16.03
N HIS A 317 22.72 -30.08 -15.87
CA HIS A 317 21.73 -31.12 -16.15
C HIS A 317 21.31 -31.16 -17.61
N ARG A 318 20.68 -32.25 -18.02
CA ARG A 318 20.25 -32.52 -19.39
C ARG A 318 18.75 -32.67 -19.49
N ILE A 319 18.20 -32.19 -20.61
CA ILE A 319 16.84 -32.49 -21.05
C ILE A 319 16.97 -33.43 -22.24
N TYR A 320 16.38 -34.60 -22.19
CA TYR A 320 16.52 -35.63 -23.21
C TYR A 320 15.19 -36.32 -23.55
N ASN A 321 15.15 -37.11 -24.62
CA ASN A 321 13.95 -37.74 -25.17
C ASN A 321 12.85 -36.68 -25.49
N ILE A 322 13.25 -35.55 -26.06
CA ILE A 322 12.35 -34.50 -26.56
C ILE A 322 11.85 -34.97 -27.94
N ASN A 323 10.51 -34.88 -28.19
CA ASN A 323 9.85 -35.26 -29.42
C ASN A 323 9.10 -34.10 -30.05
#